data_da88c199ddf58858b69c9139ce1c1bc8
#
_entry.id   da88c199ddf58858b69c9139ce1c1bc8
#
_cell.length_a   1.000
_cell.length_b   1.000
_cell.length_c   1.000
_cell.angle_alpha   90.00
_cell.angle_beta   90.00
_cell.angle_gamma   90.00
#
_symmetry.space_group_name_H-M   'P 1'
#
loop_
_entity.id
_entity.type
_entity.pdbx_description
1 polymer ?
#
loop_
_entity_poly.entity_id
_entity_poly.type
_entity_poly.pdbx_seq_one_letter_code
_entity_poly.pdbx_strand_id
1 'polypeptide(L)'
;GLNVRAEISILYHCEKAKSIDIINDVGVNFEEVLILSTFRSASADVCAQFFAKDMHSGKRSFIEKEIKDLMSKLLENRGFVIEAVLLKSITLPPGLYAAIESKLRAEQEAQQMEFVLQRENKEADRKRIEAKGIRDAQKIIKEGITDDNIEWRSLEVLKELASSPNAKLIITDGKTPVLINGDK
;
A
#
# COMPACT_ATOMS: atom_id res chain seq x y z
N GLY A 1 -11.10 -22.68 23.39
CA GLY A 1 -10.37 -21.44 23.10
C GLY A 1 -8.97 -21.76 22.60
N LEU A 2 -8.44 -20.93 21.73
CA LEU A 2 -7.08 -21.07 21.22
C LEU A 2 -6.11 -20.42 22.23
N ASN A 3 -5.08 -21.16 22.66
CA ASN A 3 -4.06 -20.63 23.53
C ASN A 3 -3.05 -19.81 22.73
N VAL A 4 -2.94 -18.54 23.03
CA VAL A 4 -1.92 -17.63 22.49
C VAL A 4 -0.90 -17.40 23.60
N ARG A 5 0.40 -17.59 23.29
CA ARG A 5 1.49 -17.28 24.21
C ARG A 5 2.07 -15.92 23.83
N ALA A 6 2.05 -14.98 24.78
CA ALA A 6 2.67 -13.67 24.61
C ALA A 6 3.80 -13.50 25.63
N GLU A 7 4.95 -13.00 25.20
CA GLU A 7 6.02 -12.55 26.07
C GLU A 7 5.96 -11.03 26.15
N ILE A 8 5.66 -10.55 27.34
CA ILE A 8 5.52 -9.12 27.62
C ILE A 8 6.48 -8.76 28.73
N SER A 9 7.21 -7.66 28.56
CA SER A 9 8.10 -7.10 29.58
C SER A 9 7.60 -5.76 30.03
N ILE A 10 7.82 -5.46 31.30
CA ILE A 10 7.46 -4.19 31.92
C ILE A 10 8.72 -3.52 32.48
N LEU A 11 8.81 -2.21 32.26
CA LEU A 11 9.80 -1.34 32.88
C LEU A 11 9.07 -0.44 33.86
N TYR A 12 9.52 -0.44 35.10
CA TYR A 12 8.93 0.39 36.13
C TYR A 12 9.98 0.84 37.14
N HIS A 13 9.68 1.85 37.93
CA HIS A 13 10.47 2.23 39.10
C HIS A 13 9.55 2.62 40.25
N CYS A 14 10.12 2.58 41.48
CA CYS A 14 9.44 3.03 42.67
C CYS A 14 9.72 4.51 42.92
N GLU A 15 8.71 5.27 43.31
CA GLU A 15 8.89 6.65 43.77
C GLU A 15 9.72 6.66 45.06
N LYS A 16 10.82 7.40 45.08
CA LYS A 16 11.71 7.46 46.26
C LYS A 16 11.00 7.87 47.54
N ALA A 17 10.04 8.79 47.44
CA ALA A 17 9.27 9.27 48.60
C ALA A 17 8.36 8.21 49.23
N LYS A 18 7.91 7.22 48.44
CA LYS A 18 6.99 6.17 48.89
C LYS A 18 7.66 4.81 49.10
N SER A 19 8.99 4.72 48.98
CA SER A 19 9.72 3.46 49.07
C SER A 19 9.56 2.79 50.45
N ILE A 20 9.47 3.56 51.51
CA ILE A 20 9.30 3.05 52.87
C ILE A 20 7.86 2.50 53.06
N ASP A 21 6.84 3.22 52.54
CA ASP A 21 5.45 2.81 52.61
C ASP A 21 5.22 1.53 51.81
N ILE A 22 5.84 1.39 50.64
CA ILE A 22 5.79 0.17 49.80
C ILE A 22 6.26 -1.05 50.62
N ILE A 23 7.37 -0.92 51.32
CA ILE A 23 7.94 -2.03 52.12
C ILE A 23 7.03 -2.35 53.32
N ASN A 24 6.49 -1.34 53.94
CA ASN A 24 5.60 -1.53 55.11
C ASN A 24 4.25 -2.13 54.70
N ASP A 25 3.66 -1.69 53.60
CA ASP A 25 2.30 -2.08 53.22
C ASP A 25 2.29 -3.40 52.41
N VAL A 26 3.29 -3.65 51.59
CA VAL A 26 3.36 -4.80 50.64
C VAL A 26 4.46 -5.79 51.02
N GLY A 27 5.53 -5.30 51.62
CA GLY A 27 6.72 -6.10 51.97
C GLY A 27 7.80 -6.06 50.91
N VAL A 28 8.92 -6.73 51.21
CA VAL A 28 10.10 -6.79 50.29
C VAL A 28 9.84 -7.54 49.00
N ASN A 29 8.84 -8.42 48.97
CA ASN A 29 8.45 -9.20 47.78
C ASN A 29 7.36 -8.50 46.96
N PHE A 30 7.27 -7.17 46.99
CA PHE A 30 6.32 -6.37 46.26
C PHE A 30 6.26 -6.67 44.76
N GLU A 31 7.37 -7.09 44.21
CA GLU A 31 7.48 -7.42 42.77
C GLU A 31 6.58 -8.62 42.41
N GLU A 32 6.66 -9.71 43.18
CA GLU A 32 5.84 -10.91 42.91
C GLU A 32 4.38 -10.72 43.34
N VAL A 33 4.18 -10.13 44.50
CA VAL A 33 2.87 -10.03 45.13
C VAL A 33 2.00 -8.98 44.42
N LEU A 34 2.54 -7.83 44.11
CA LEU A 34 1.78 -6.71 43.58
C LEU A 34 2.02 -6.51 42.09
N ILE A 35 3.27 -6.28 41.69
CA ILE A 35 3.58 -5.90 40.32
C ILE A 35 3.22 -7.02 39.33
N LEU A 36 3.74 -8.22 39.56
CA LEU A 36 3.52 -9.36 38.68
C LEU A 36 2.03 -9.79 38.62
N SER A 37 1.34 -9.73 39.74
CA SER A 37 -0.10 -10.04 39.80
C SER A 37 -0.94 -9.04 39.03
N THR A 38 -0.69 -7.74 39.23
CA THR A 38 -1.37 -6.64 38.52
C THR A 38 -1.05 -6.68 37.04
N PHE A 39 0.22 -6.94 36.70
CA PHE A 39 0.68 -7.05 35.30
C PHE A 39 -0.01 -8.21 34.54
N ARG A 40 -0.10 -9.38 35.16
CA ARG A 40 -0.79 -10.53 34.57
C ARG A 40 -2.26 -10.25 34.33
N SER A 41 -2.94 -9.64 35.33
CA SER A 41 -4.35 -9.27 35.18
C SER A 41 -4.54 -8.23 34.08
N ALA A 42 -3.80 -7.12 34.12
CA ALA A 42 -3.91 -6.05 33.14
C ALA A 42 -3.59 -6.54 31.71
N SER A 43 -2.56 -7.38 31.57
CA SER A 43 -2.20 -7.95 30.29
C SER A 43 -3.28 -8.90 29.75
N ALA A 44 -3.88 -9.73 30.63
CA ALA A 44 -4.96 -10.62 30.23
C ALA A 44 -6.22 -9.83 29.82
N ASP A 45 -6.60 -8.83 30.60
CA ASP A 45 -7.78 -8.00 30.34
C ASP A 45 -7.68 -7.22 29.03
N VAL A 46 -6.52 -6.64 28.76
CA VAL A 46 -6.29 -5.91 27.51
C VAL A 46 -6.19 -6.88 26.33
N CYS A 47 -5.40 -7.95 26.46
CA CYS A 47 -5.24 -8.91 25.35
C CYS A 47 -6.55 -9.62 24.97
N ALA A 48 -7.47 -9.82 25.91
CA ALA A 48 -8.78 -10.42 25.66
C ALA A 48 -9.67 -9.57 24.72
N GLN A 49 -9.38 -8.26 24.58
CA GLN A 49 -10.14 -7.35 23.74
C GLN A 49 -9.67 -7.37 22.28
N PHE A 50 -8.54 -8.01 21.98
CA PHE A 50 -7.93 -8.04 20.64
C PHE A 50 -7.94 -9.43 20.05
N PHE A 51 -8.11 -9.48 18.72
CA PHE A 51 -7.91 -10.72 17.99
C PHE A 51 -6.42 -11.05 17.88
N ALA A 52 -6.10 -12.35 17.83
CA ALA A 52 -4.72 -12.82 17.67
C ALA A 52 -3.99 -12.21 16.45
N LYS A 53 -4.71 -11.96 15.36
CA LYS A 53 -4.20 -11.27 14.17
C LYS A 53 -3.77 -9.82 14.43
N ASP A 54 -4.51 -9.10 15.27
CA ASP A 54 -4.25 -7.70 15.60
C ASP A 54 -2.99 -7.57 16.46
N MET A 55 -2.73 -8.57 17.30
CA MET A 55 -1.52 -8.64 18.12
C MET A 55 -0.26 -8.85 17.29
N HIS A 56 -0.38 -9.52 16.14
CA HIS A 56 0.76 -9.80 15.24
C HIS A 56 1.00 -8.68 14.21
N SER A 57 0.05 -7.78 14.03
CA SER A 57 0.08 -6.68 13.06
C SER A 57 0.32 -5.31 13.71
N GLY A 58 0.03 -4.23 13.02
CA GLY A 58 0.32 -2.85 13.43
C GLY A 58 -0.34 -2.33 14.70
N LYS A 59 -1.17 -3.13 15.42
CA LYS A 59 -1.79 -2.70 16.68
C LYS A 59 -0.97 -2.98 17.92
N ARG A 60 0.24 -3.52 17.77
CA ARG A 60 1.13 -3.85 18.89
C ARG A 60 1.39 -2.68 19.84
N SER A 61 1.78 -1.53 19.30
CA SER A 61 2.05 -0.31 20.07
C SER A 61 0.82 0.21 20.81
N PHE A 62 -0.38 -0.03 20.24
CA PHE A 62 -1.63 0.32 20.91
C PHE A 62 -1.89 -0.60 22.13
N ILE A 63 -1.68 -1.90 21.97
CA ILE A 63 -1.83 -2.89 23.07
C ILE A 63 -0.83 -2.58 24.20
N GLU A 64 0.44 -2.28 23.85
CA GLU A 64 1.46 -1.88 24.83
C GLU A 64 1.04 -0.64 25.63
N LYS A 65 0.47 0.35 24.94
CA LYS A 65 -0.03 1.56 25.57
C LYS A 65 -1.22 1.30 26.50
N GLU A 66 -2.21 0.53 26.05
CA GLU A 66 -3.40 0.20 26.85
C GLU A 66 -3.02 -0.57 28.14
N ILE A 67 -2.07 -1.53 28.04
CA ILE A 67 -1.57 -2.25 29.22
C ILE A 67 -0.85 -1.28 30.16
N LYS A 68 0.00 -0.38 29.62
CA LYS A 68 0.69 0.64 30.40
C LYS A 68 -0.29 1.55 31.14
N ASP A 69 -1.29 2.07 30.43
CA ASP A 69 -2.26 3.02 30.98
C ASP A 69 -3.10 2.35 32.07
N LEU A 70 -3.54 1.11 31.85
CA LEU A 70 -4.28 0.33 32.85
C LEU A 70 -3.42 0.05 34.09
N MET A 71 -2.18 -0.40 33.91
CA MET A 71 -1.26 -0.63 35.04
C MET A 71 -0.93 0.66 35.78
N SER A 72 -0.66 1.75 35.08
CA SER A 72 -0.41 3.05 35.69
C SER A 72 -1.57 3.47 36.58
N LYS A 73 -2.80 3.34 36.10
CA LYS A 73 -4.01 3.64 36.87
C LYS A 73 -4.16 2.78 38.14
N LEU A 74 -3.84 1.47 38.03
CA LEU A 74 -3.97 0.53 39.16
C LEU A 74 -2.87 0.75 40.22
N LEU A 75 -1.71 1.25 39.83
CA LEU A 75 -0.51 1.39 40.69
C LEU A 75 -0.20 2.85 41.07
N GLU A 76 -0.91 3.85 40.51
CA GLU A 76 -0.65 5.28 40.71
C GLU A 76 -0.58 5.67 42.18
N ASN A 77 -1.52 5.17 43.02
CA ASN A 77 -1.58 5.49 44.42
C ASN A 77 -0.65 4.63 45.31
N ARG A 78 0.05 3.66 44.71
CA ARG A 78 0.92 2.72 45.44
C ARG A 78 2.42 3.02 45.30
N GLY A 79 2.77 4.17 44.71
CA GLY A 79 4.17 4.62 44.57
C GLY A 79 4.98 3.93 43.48
N PHE A 80 4.33 3.33 42.48
CA PHE A 80 5.01 2.73 41.32
C PHE A 80 4.71 3.52 40.08
N VAL A 81 5.75 3.77 39.29
CA VAL A 81 5.65 4.45 37.99
C VAL A 81 5.98 3.45 36.89
N ILE A 82 5.05 3.23 35.97
CA ILE A 82 5.25 2.36 34.82
C ILE A 82 5.85 3.18 33.67
N GLU A 83 7.10 2.90 33.33
CA GLU A 83 7.80 3.58 32.26
C GLU A 83 7.39 3.08 30.89
N ALA A 84 7.44 1.75 30.70
CA ALA A 84 7.11 1.11 29.44
C ALA A 84 6.56 -0.30 29.63
N VAL A 85 5.71 -0.70 28.72
CA VAL A 85 5.30 -2.09 28.49
C VAL A 85 5.73 -2.48 27.08
N LEU A 86 6.42 -3.60 26.95
CA LEU A 86 7.01 -4.07 25.71
C LEU A 86 6.52 -5.46 25.39
N LEU A 87 5.81 -5.60 24.28
CA LEU A 87 5.35 -6.87 23.76
C LEU A 87 6.48 -7.52 22.94
N LYS A 88 7.23 -8.48 23.47
CA LYS A 88 8.42 -9.04 22.81
C LYS A 88 8.07 -10.02 21.70
N SER A 89 7.28 -11.04 22.00
CA SER A 89 6.89 -12.06 21.04
C SER A 89 5.48 -12.54 21.28
N ILE A 90 4.83 -12.96 20.20
CA ILE A 90 3.53 -13.62 20.23
C ILE A 90 3.66 -14.91 19.45
N THR A 91 3.45 -16.02 20.13
CA THR A 91 3.47 -17.34 19.51
C THR A 91 2.03 -17.83 19.37
N LEU A 92 1.62 -18.02 18.14
CA LEU A 92 0.32 -18.59 17.78
C LEU A 92 0.44 -20.10 17.58
N PRO A 93 -0.59 -20.88 17.86
CA PRO A 93 -0.63 -22.26 17.43
C PRO A 93 -0.39 -22.40 15.93
N PRO A 94 0.39 -23.39 15.46
CA PRO A 94 0.78 -23.50 14.05
C PRO A 94 -0.39 -23.49 13.07
N GLY A 95 -1.50 -24.14 13.40
CA GLY A 95 -2.70 -24.16 12.55
C GLY A 95 -3.38 -22.78 12.43
N LEU A 96 -3.36 -21.98 13.50
CA LEU A 96 -3.90 -20.63 13.46
C LEU A 96 -3.00 -19.68 12.69
N TYR A 97 -1.69 -19.83 12.85
CA TYR A 97 -0.72 -19.04 12.09
C TYR A 97 -0.88 -19.24 10.59
N ALA A 98 -0.94 -20.51 10.14
CA ALA A 98 -1.14 -20.83 8.73
C ALA A 98 -2.47 -20.31 8.17
N ALA A 99 -3.56 -20.36 8.96
CA ALA A 99 -4.86 -19.83 8.55
C ALA A 99 -4.84 -18.31 8.40
N ILE A 100 -4.20 -17.60 9.33
CA ILE A 100 -4.04 -16.14 9.27
C ILE A 100 -3.19 -15.75 8.06
N GLU A 101 -2.06 -16.43 7.84
CA GLU A 101 -1.19 -16.18 6.69
C GLU A 101 -1.92 -16.41 5.37
N SER A 102 -2.64 -17.52 5.23
CA SER A 102 -3.44 -17.82 4.03
C SER A 102 -4.52 -16.75 3.79
N LYS A 103 -5.20 -16.30 4.84
CA LYS A 103 -6.21 -15.23 4.74
C LYS A 103 -5.58 -13.90 4.30
N LEU A 104 -4.47 -13.49 4.93
CA LEU A 104 -3.77 -12.27 4.57
C LEU A 104 -3.27 -12.31 3.12
N ARG A 105 -2.76 -13.46 2.67
CA ARG A 105 -2.34 -13.66 1.28
C ARG A 105 -3.52 -13.48 0.33
N ALA A 106 -4.65 -14.11 0.60
CA ALA A 106 -5.85 -13.98 -0.22
C ALA A 106 -6.39 -12.52 -0.25
N GLU A 107 -6.35 -11.82 0.87
CA GLU A 107 -6.72 -10.40 0.94
C GLU A 107 -5.77 -9.52 0.10
N GLN A 108 -4.46 -9.77 0.16
CA GLN A 108 -3.47 -9.07 -0.66
C GLN A 108 -3.64 -9.35 -2.16
N GLU A 109 -3.88 -10.61 -2.54
CA GLU A 109 -4.16 -11.00 -3.92
C GLU A 109 -5.43 -10.34 -4.45
N ALA A 110 -6.49 -10.28 -3.65
CA ALA A 110 -7.74 -9.58 -4.00
C ALA A 110 -7.51 -8.08 -4.21
N GLN A 111 -6.77 -7.42 -3.31
CA GLN A 111 -6.41 -6.01 -3.46
C GLN A 111 -5.55 -5.76 -4.70
N GLN A 112 -4.57 -6.62 -4.95
CA GLN A 112 -3.73 -6.54 -6.15
C GLN A 112 -4.59 -6.67 -7.42
N MET A 113 -5.52 -7.61 -7.45
CA MET A 113 -6.43 -7.80 -8.58
C MET A 113 -7.32 -6.57 -8.80
N GLU A 114 -7.80 -5.94 -7.75
CA GLU A 114 -8.57 -4.70 -7.85
C GLU A 114 -7.76 -3.56 -8.49
N PHE A 115 -6.49 -3.38 -8.09
CA PHE A 115 -5.59 -2.41 -8.74
C PHE A 115 -5.33 -2.74 -10.21
N VAL A 116 -5.16 -4.02 -10.55
CA VAL A 116 -5.01 -4.45 -11.94
C VAL A 116 -6.25 -4.11 -12.75
N LEU A 117 -7.44 -4.42 -12.25
CA LEU A 117 -8.70 -4.08 -12.91
C LEU A 117 -8.88 -2.57 -13.11
N GLN A 118 -8.55 -1.77 -12.09
CA GLN A 118 -8.58 -0.31 -12.20
C GLN A 118 -7.61 0.21 -13.28
N ARG A 119 -6.41 -0.35 -13.35
CA ARG A 119 -5.43 -0.01 -14.38
C ARG A 119 -5.92 -0.38 -15.77
N GLU A 120 -6.44 -1.59 -15.97
CA GLU A 120 -6.98 -2.04 -17.25
C GLU A 120 -8.19 -1.21 -17.71
N ASN A 121 -9.07 -0.82 -16.79
CA ASN A 121 -10.18 0.08 -17.09
C ASN A 121 -9.68 1.46 -17.56
N LYS A 122 -8.71 2.05 -16.85
CA LYS A 122 -8.09 3.32 -17.25
C LYS A 122 -7.39 3.21 -18.61
N GLU A 123 -6.72 2.09 -18.87
CA GLU A 123 -6.08 1.84 -20.17
C GLU A 123 -7.11 1.70 -21.30
N ALA A 124 -8.22 1.01 -21.05
CA ALA A 124 -9.31 0.91 -22.00
C ALA A 124 -9.94 2.27 -22.30
N ASP A 125 -10.15 3.10 -21.27
CA ASP A 125 -10.67 4.45 -21.44
C ASP A 125 -9.69 5.35 -22.20
N ARG A 126 -8.40 5.25 -21.90
CA ARG A 126 -7.35 5.95 -22.65
C ARG A 126 -7.40 5.60 -24.13
N LYS A 127 -7.46 4.30 -24.47
CA LYS A 127 -7.55 3.82 -25.87
C LYS A 127 -8.84 4.30 -26.54
N ARG A 128 -9.95 4.35 -25.83
CA ARG A 128 -11.22 4.90 -26.38
C ARG A 128 -11.11 6.38 -26.68
N ILE A 129 -10.50 7.16 -25.77
CA ILE A 129 -10.28 8.60 -25.96
C ILE A 129 -9.35 8.85 -27.16
N GLU A 130 -8.24 8.10 -27.23
CA GLU A 130 -7.29 8.16 -28.33
C GLU A 130 -7.96 7.84 -29.69
N ALA A 131 -8.71 6.73 -29.77
CA ALA A 131 -9.45 6.37 -30.97
C ALA A 131 -10.52 7.41 -31.36
N LYS A 132 -11.17 8.02 -30.38
CA LYS A 132 -12.09 9.13 -30.61
C LYS A 132 -11.34 10.36 -31.17
N GLY A 133 -10.21 10.71 -30.59
CA GLY A 133 -9.36 11.81 -31.07
C GLY A 133 -8.90 11.60 -32.53
N ILE A 134 -8.45 10.38 -32.85
CA ILE A 134 -8.04 10.02 -34.22
C ILE A 134 -9.25 10.15 -35.18
N ARG A 135 -10.40 9.62 -34.79
CA ARG A 135 -11.62 9.71 -35.61
C ARG A 135 -12.01 11.17 -35.87
N ASP A 136 -12.01 12.00 -34.81
CA ASP A 136 -12.42 13.39 -34.87
C ASP A 136 -11.39 14.20 -35.73
N ALA A 137 -10.09 13.91 -35.58
CA ALA A 137 -9.04 14.48 -36.43
C ALA A 137 -9.21 14.09 -37.91
N GLN A 138 -9.47 12.80 -38.20
CA GLN A 138 -9.75 12.34 -39.57
C GLN A 138 -10.99 12.98 -40.16
N LYS A 139 -12.02 13.22 -39.37
CA LYS A 139 -13.22 13.93 -39.80
C LYS A 139 -12.91 15.37 -40.23
N ILE A 140 -12.14 16.10 -39.43
CA ILE A 140 -11.71 17.47 -39.71
C ILE A 140 -10.85 17.51 -40.98
N ILE A 141 -9.90 16.58 -41.11
CA ILE A 141 -9.07 16.47 -42.33
C ILE A 141 -9.95 16.20 -43.55
N LYS A 142 -10.90 15.27 -43.44
CA LYS A 142 -11.82 14.95 -44.55
C LYS A 142 -12.69 16.15 -44.98
N GLU A 143 -13.13 16.94 -44.02
CA GLU A 143 -13.92 18.16 -44.28
C GLU A 143 -13.06 19.25 -44.99
N GLY A 144 -11.74 19.27 -44.74
CA GLY A 144 -10.78 20.18 -45.37
C GLY A 144 -10.22 19.68 -46.72
N ILE A 145 -10.39 18.39 -47.06
CA ILE A 145 -9.94 17.82 -48.33
C ILE A 145 -11.05 18.02 -49.35
N THR A 146 -10.84 19.02 -50.20
CA THR A 146 -11.59 19.23 -51.44
C THR A 146 -10.77 18.81 -52.66
N ASP A 147 -11.40 18.47 -53.75
CA ASP A 147 -10.72 18.07 -54.97
C ASP A 147 -9.69 19.17 -55.43
N ASP A 148 -10.05 20.43 -55.28
CA ASP A 148 -9.21 21.58 -55.58
C ASP A 148 -7.96 21.64 -54.67
N ASN A 149 -8.09 21.30 -53.40
CA ASN A 149 -6.96 21.27 -52.47
C ASN A 149 -6.01 20.10 -52.75
N ILE A 150 -6.53 18.95 -53.18
CA ILE A 150 -5.70 17.82 -53.59
C ILE A 150 -4.91 18.16 -54.86
N GLU A 151 -5.56 18.78 -55.81
CA GLU A 151 -4.90 19.20 -57.07
C GLU A 151 -3.81 20.24 -56.79
N TRP A 152 -4.10 21.25 -56.00
CA TRP A 152 -3.12 22.26 -55.60
C TRP A 152 -1.93 21.65 -54.85
N ARG A 153 -2.15 20.76 -53.92
CA ARG A 153 -1.10 20.08 -53.14
C ARG A 153 -0.26 19.17 -54.01
N SER A 154 -0.85 18.49 -55.00
CA SER A 154 -0.12 17.66 -55.95
C SER A 154 0.81 18.48 -56.84
N LEU A 155 0.38 19.69 -57.28
CA LEU A 155 1.21 20.64 -58.02
C LEU A 155 2.37 21.19 -57.18
N GLU A 156 2.14 21.44 -55.88
CA GLU A 156 3.19 21.89 -54.94
C GLU A 156 4.28 20.82 -54.77
N VAL A 157 3.88 19.55 -54.53
CA VAL A 157 4.79 18.41 -54.44
C VAL A 157 5.56 18.18 -55.76
N LEU A 158 4.92 18.32 -56.91
CA LEU A 158 5.59 18.24 -58.22
C LEU A 158 6.61 19.35 -58.39
N LYS A 159 6.31 20.58 -57.92
CA LYS A 159 7.25 21.70 -57.96
C LYS A 159 8.46 21.46 -57.06
N GLU A 160 8.25 20.92 -55.86
CA GLU A 160 9.35 20.53 -54.95
C GLU A 160 10.21 19.41 -55.56
N LEU A 161 9.61 18.40 -56.18
CA LEU A 161 10.32 17.34 -56.86
C LEU A 161 11.13 17.86 -58.05
N ALA A 162 10.57 18.79 -58.83
CA ALA A 162 11.26 19.40 -59.96
C ALA A 162 12.47 20.25 -59.57
N SER A 163 12.46 20.83 -58.36
CA SER A 163 13.57 21.62 -57.81
C SER A 163 14.61 20.78 -57.05
N SER A 164 14.38 19.49 -56.84
CA SER A 164 15.29 18.60 -56.12
C SER A 164 16.44 18.14 -57.02
N PRO A 165 17.71 18.28 -56.59
CA PRO A 165 18.89 17.84 -57.41
C PRO A 165 18.95 16.32 -57.58
N ASN A 166 18.18 15.56 -56.82
CA ASN A 166 18.08 14.10 -56.90
C ASN A 166 16.70 13.64 -57.41
N ALA A 167 16.08 14.36 -58.30
CA ALA A 167 14.77 14.04 -58.85
C ALA A 167 14.76 12.65 -59.48
N LYS A 168 13.97 11.74 -58.93
CA LYS A 168 13.66 10.44 -59.52
C LYS A 168 12.30 10.55 -60.20
N LEU A 169 12.20 10.06 -61.44
CA LEU A 169 10.95 10.04 -62.16
C LEU A 169 10.00 9.03 -61.49
N ILE A 170 8.92 9.53 -60.87
CA ILE A 170 7.88 8.71 -60.30
C ILE A 170 6.70 8.72 -61.26
N ILE A 171 6.44 7.59 -61.90
CA ILE A 171 5.24 7.40 -62.73
C ILE A 171 4.19 6.68 -61.86
N THR A 172 3.09 7.34 -61.61
CA THR A 172 2.00 6.75 -60.80
C THR A 172 0.65 6.98 -61.49
N ASP A 173 -0.22 6.02 -61.40
CA ASP A 173 -1.62 6.12 -61.84
C ASP A 173 -2.53 6.86 -60.86
N GLY A 174 -1.96 7.47 -59.83
CA GLY A 174 -2.64 8.17 -58.76
C GLY A 174 -3.17 7.27 -57.64
N LYS A 175 -3.01 5.95 -57.73
CA LYS A 175 -3.52 5.00 -56.73
C LYS A 175 -2.44 4.41 -55.83
N THR A 176 -1.22 4.24 -56.32
CA THR A 176 -0.11 3.72 -55.52
C THR A 176 1.22 4.41 -55.90
N PRO A 177 1.92 5.01 -54.93
CA PRO A 177 3.26 5.55 -55.21
C PRO A 177 4.27 4.39 -55.39
N VAL A 178 4.89 4.30 -56.55
CA VAL A 178 5.97 3.34 -56.84
C VAL A 178 7.30 4.08 -56.76
N LEU A 179 8.13 3.75 -55.75
CA LEU A 179 9.49 4.22 -55.65
C LEU A 179 10.41 3.33 -56.51
N ILE A 180 10.90 3.84 -57.62
CA ILE A 180 11.92 3.15 -58.42
C ILE A 180 13.29 3.65 -57.95
N ASN A 181 14.04 2.80 -57.23
CA ASN A 181 15.43 3.01 -56.94
C ASN A 181 16.24 2.73 -58.21
N GLY A 182 16.78 3.79 -58.76
CA GLY A 182 17.80 3.64 -59.78
C GLY A 182 19.15 3.37 -59.10
N ASP A 183 19.44 2.10 -58.86
CA ASP A 183 20.81 1.71 -58.54
C ASP A 183 21.64 1.70 -59.83
N LYS A 184 22.75 2.43 -59.77
CA LYS A 184 23.92 2.18 -60.59
C LYS A 184 24.91 1.41 -59.76
#